data_7ceff2d29dfe682c5628c2e5f848d958
#
_entry.id   7ceff2d29dfe682c5628c2e5f848d958
#
_cell.length_a   1.000
_cell.length_b   1.000
_cell.length_c   1.000
_cell.angle_alpha   90.00
_cell.angle_beta   90.00
_cell.angle_gamma   90.00
#
_symmetry.space_group_name_H-M   'P 1'
#
loop_
_entity.id
_entity.type
_entity.pdbx_description
1 polymer ?
#
loop_
_entity_poly.entity_id
_entity_poly.type
_entity_poly.pdbx_seq_one_letter_code
_entity_poly.pdbx_strand_id
1 'polypeptide(L)'
;MHKQRAFIGHHGPELLDDGTTRFRIWAPDAQNVSLIVVGAQTLPMTPNEDGWYSIDAPYGAGTLYRFLIDDELQVPDPASRAQAGDVHAPSLVVDTSSNYLWRNPNWLGRPWEETVLYEMHVGLYGGFAAMEQHLADLAELGVTAIELMPIAEFPGDRNWGYDGVLPYAPEAAYGSPEELKHLIDTAHGLGLMVFLDVVYNHFGPDGNYLGRYAKHFFRHDQQTPWGDGIDFRRREVRDFFIDNTLMWLLDYRFDGLRFDAVHAIPDRSFLTELAERVHASVEPGRHVHLVLENEDNRASLLTAGFTAQWNDDGHNVLHALLTDESQGYYADYHQDATTKLARFLGEGFIYQGQNNRRGEARGEPSGHLPPTSFVLFLQNHDQTGNRAFGERLVSLADADALRAATAVLLLSPMVPLLFMGEEWGARQPFLFFTSHHANWPMQCAKGGATSSPSLPSSPTKPPASASPTPTRFPPSKIRARISAPARNLGMPNGMRCIASC
;
A
#
# COMPACT_ATOMS: atom_id res chain seq x y z
N MET A 1 -25.73 8.62 -19.25
CA MET A 1 -24.97 7.97 -18.17
C MET A 1 -24.25 6.79 -18.78
N HIS A 2 -22.93 6.88 -18.97
CA HIS A 2 -22.16 5.72 -19.41
C HIS A 2 -22.00 4.78 -18.22
N LYS A 3 -22.62 3.61 -18.28
CA LYS A 3 -22.29 2.53 -17.34
C LYS A 3 -20.86 2.13 -17.64
N GLN A 4 -19.96 2.39 -16.72
CA GLN A 4 -18.61 1.86 -16.77
C GLN A 4 -18.73 0.33 -16.67
N ARG A 5 -18.15 -0.39 -17.62
CA ARG A 5 -18.16 -1.85 -17.58
C ARG A 5 -17.19 -2.28 -16.49
N ALA A 6 -17.64 -3.13 -15.56
CA ALA A 6 -16.75 -3.70 -14.54
C ALA A 6 -15.58 -4.41 -15.20
N PHE A 7 -14.40 -4.33 -14.58
CA PHE A 7 -13.26 -5.13 -15.01
C PHE A 7 -13.56 -6.61 -14.76
N ILE A 8 -13.51 -7.42 -15.80
CA ILE A 8 -13.70 -8.88 -15.72
C ILE A 8 -12.31 -9.52 -15.83
N GLY A 9 -11.74 -9.90 -14.67
CA GLY A 9 -10.50 -10.65 -14.59
C GLY A 9 -10.75 -12.18 -14.61
N HIS A 10 -9.68 -12.94 -14.55
CA HIS A 10 -9.73 -14.40 -14.49
C HIS A 10 -10.09 -14.91 -13.09
N HIS A 11 -9.90 -14.07 -12.04
CA HIS A 11 -10.02 -14.44 -10.63
C HIS A 11 -11.24 -13.78 -9.98
N GLY A 12 -11.80 -14.48 -9.00
CA GLY A 12 -12.95 -14.04 -8.22
C GLY A 12 -14.30 -14.28 -8.88
N PRO A 13 -15.39 -13.94 -8.16
CA PRO A 13 -16.75 -14.12 -8.63
C PRO A 13 -17.09 -13.12 -9.74
N GLU A 14 -17.82 -13.58 -10.74
CA GLU A 14 -18.35 -12.77 -11.85
C GLU A 14 -19.87 -12.81 -11.83
N LEU A 15 -20.52 -11.69 -11.56
CA LEU A 15 -21.98 -11.58 -11.65
C LEU A 15 -22.37 -11.44 -13.12
N LEU A 16 -23.20 -12.39 -13.59
CA LEU A 16 -23.65 -12.46 -14.98
C LEU A 16 -24.94 -11.65 -15.19
N ASP A 17 -25.22 -11.30 -16.45
CA ASP A 17 -26.38 -10.48 -16.84
C ASP A 17 -27.74 -11.09 -16.45
N ASP A 18 -27.81 -12.42 -16.31
CA ASP A 18 -29.01 -13.16 -15.90
C ASP A 18 -29.22 -13.23 -14.38
N GLY A 19 -28.33 -12.59 -13.60
CA GLY A 19 -28.36 -12.58 -12.14
C GLY A 19 -27.74 -13.81 -11.48
N THR A 20 -27.16 -14.73 -12.25
CA THR A 20 -26.34 -15.81 -11.73
C THR A 20 -24.91 -15.31 -11.46
N THR A 21 -24.14 -16.05 -10.67
CA THR A 21 -22.72 -15.75 -10.45
C THR A 21 -21.88 -16.93 -10.92
N ARG A 22 -20.86 -16.64 -11.71
CA ARG A 22 -19.77 -17.57 -12.02
C ARG A 22 -18.75 -17.52 -10.91
N PHE A 23 -18.58 -18.63 -10.20
CA PHE A 23 -17.53 -18.82 -9.20
C PHE A 23 -16.37 -19.60 -9.82
N ARG A 24 -15.15 -19.15 -9.56
CA ARG A 24 -13.91 -19.75 -10.08
C ARG A 24 -12.84 -19.79 -9.01
N ILE A 25 -12.02 -20.85 -9.01
CA ILE A 25 -10.82 -20.92 -8.19
C ILE A 25 -9.74 -21.71 -8.92
N TRP A 26 -8.51 -21.26 -8.85
CA TRP A 26 -7.34 -22.02 -9.30
C TRP A 26 -6.83 -22.88 -8.15
N ALA A 27 -7.01 -24.19 -8.26
CA ALA A 27 -6.67 -25.18 -7.23
C ALA A 27 -6.04 -26.43 -7.86
N PRO A 28 -4.85 -26.29 -8.50
CA PRO A 28 -4.23 -27.35 -9.30
C PRO A 28 -3.82 -28.59 -8.50
N ASP A 29 -3.69 -28.49 -7.17
CA ASP A 29 -3.35 -29.61 -6.30
C ASP A 29 -4.58 -30.28 -5.68
N ALA A 30 -5.79 -29.74 -5.89
CA ALA A 30 -7.04 -30.32 -5.39
C ALA A 30 -7.53 -31.46 -6.28
N GLN A 31 -8.14 -32.49 -5.68
CA GLN A 31 -8.81 -33.58 -6.38
C GLN A 31 -10.25 -33.22 -6.73
N ASN A 32 -10.91 -32.48 -5.85
CA ASN A 32 -12.25 -31.94 -6.06
C ASN A 32 -12.41 -30.59 -5.33
N VAL A 33 -13.31 -29.75 -5.87
CA VAL A 33 -13.70 -28.48 -5.26
C VAL A 33 -15.22 -28.38 -5.31
N SER A 34 -15.81 -27.91 -4.23
CA SER A 34 -17.23 -27.60 -4.15
C SER A 34 -17.44 -26.15 -3.70
N LEU A 35 -18.50 -25.52 -4.19
CA LEU A 35 -18.99 -24.23 -3.73
C LEU A 35 -19.93 -24.46 -2.54
N ILE A 36 -19.62 -23.86 -1.39
CA ILE A 36 -20.50 -23.77 -0.25
C ILE A 36 -21.17 -22.40 -0.28
N VAL A 37 -22.49 -22.38 -0.42
CA VAL A 37 -23.30 -21.17 -0.23
C VAL A 37 -23.90 -21.21 1.16
N VAL A 38 -23.65 -20.16 1.98
CA VAL A 38 -24.08 -20.14 3.36
C VAL A 38 -25.62 -20.15 3.44
N GLY A 39 -26.15 -21.12 4.18
CA GLY A 39 -27.61 -21.31 4.30
C GLY A 39 -28.26 -22.05 3.14
N ALA A 40 -27.47 -22.57 2.17
CA ALA A 40 -27.94 -23.35 1.04
C ALA A 40 -27.15 -24.67 0.93
N GLN A 41 -27.30 -25.36 -0.20
CA GLN A 41 -26.60 -26.63 -0.47
C GLN A 41 -25.15 -26.39 -0.92
N THR A 42 -24.32 -27.42 -0.73
CA THR A 42 -22.98 -27.49 -1.34
C THR A 42 -23.11 -27.97 -2.79
N LEU A 43 -22.44 -27.32 -3.71
CA LEU A 43 -22.51 -27.58 -5.14
C LEU A 43 -21.13 -28.01 -5.67
N PRO A 44 -20.99 -29.18 -6.29
CA PRO A 44 -19.72 -29.61 -6.89
C PRO A 44 -19.36 -28.68 -8.06
N MET A 45 -18.10 -28.28 -8.13
CA MET A 45 -17.57 -27.47 -9.22
C MET A 45 -16.96 -28.34 -10.32
N THR A 46 -17.03 -27.86 -11.55
CA THR A 46 -16.47 -28.56 -12.70
C THR A 46 -14.99 -28.24 -12.84
N PRO A 47 -14.09 -29.26 -12.86
CA PRO A 47 -12.69 -29.03 -13.18
C PRO A 47 -12.56 -28.64 -14.66
N ASN A 48 -11.74 -27.63 -14.91
CA ASN A 48 -11.34 -27.18 -16.24
C ASN A 48 -9.86 -27.50 -16.48
N GLU A 49 -9.35 -27.14 -17.65
CA GLU A 49 -7.93 -27.23 -17.97
C GLU A 49 -7.08 -26.39 -17.00
N ASP A 50 -5.81 -26.74 -16.84
CA ASP A 50 -4.80 -26.01 -16.06
C ASP A 50 -5.10 -25.84 -14.55
N GLY A 51 -5.94 -26.71 -13.98
CA GLY A 51 -6.21 -26.73 -12.53
C GLY A 51 -7.26 -25.73 -12.05
N TRP A 52 -8.03 -25.17 -12.94
CA TRP A 52 -9.19 -24.35 -12.59
C TRP A 52 -10.42 -25.18 -12.28
N TYR A 53 -11.23 -24.68 -11.35
CA TYR A 53 -12.58 -25.17 -11.05
C TYR A 53 -13.56 -24.02 -11.21
N SER A 54 -14.74 -24.31 -11.82
CA SER A 54 -15.77 -23.27 -12.00
C SER A 54 -17.19 -23.84 -11.88
N ILE A 55 -18.13 -22.96 -11.54
CA ILE A 55 -19.58 -23.23 -11.56
C ILE A 55 -20.34 -21.93 -11.78
N ASP A 56 -21.37 -21.97 -12.64
CA ASP A 56 -22.38 -20.92 -12.72
C ASP A 56 -23.54 -21.31 -11.82
N ALA A 57 -23.87 -20.49 -10.82
CA ALA A 57 -24.87 -20.79 -9.81
C ALA A 57 -25.87 -19.64 -9.63
N PRO A 58 -27.18 -19.93 -9.33
CA PRO A 58 -28.24 -18.93 -9.30
C PRO A 58 -28.22 -18.10 -7.99
N TYR A 59 -27.07 -17.52 -7.70
CA TYR A 59 -26.83 -16.68 -6.53
C TYR A 59 -26.25 -15.34 -6.98
N GLY A 60 -26.86 -14.26 -6.55
CA GLY A 60 -26.46 -12.90 -6.91
C GLY A 60 -25.67 -12.17 -5.82
N ALA A 61 -25.58 -10.85 -5.98
CA ALA A 61 -24.94 -9.98 -5.00
C ALA A 61 -25.54 -10.15 -3.59
N GLY A 62 -24.70 -10.06 -2.56
CA GLY A 62 -25.06 -10.32 -1.17
C GLY A 62 -24.91 -11.77 -0.73
N THR A 63 -24.64 -12.70 -1.65
CA THR A 63 -24.45 -14.12 -1.33
C THR A 63 -23.15 -14.34 -0.59
N LEU A 64 -23.21 -15.05 0.53
CA LEU A 64 -22.06 -15.51 1.29
C LEU A 64 -21.63 -16.90 0.83
N TYR A 65 -20.34 -17.07 0.54
CA TYR A 65 -19.82 -18.33 0.00
C TYR A 65 -18.41 -18.67 0.50
N ARG A 66 -18.04 -19.94 0.32
CA ARG A 66 -16.70 -20.49 0.55
C ARG A 66 -16.42 -21.55 -0.51
N PHE A 67 -15.16 -21.91 -0.67
CA PHE A 67 -14.79 -23.14 -1.38
C PHE A 67 -14.49 -24.27 -0.38
N LEU A 68 -14.91 -25.47 -0.71
CA LEU A 68 -14.58 -26.72 0.00
C LEU A 68 -13.59 -27.49 -0.86
N ILE A 69 -12.39 -27.63 -0.39
CA ILE A 69 -11.29 -28.34 -1.06
C ILE A 69 -11.21 -29.76 -0.53
N ASP A 70 -11.25 -30.75 -1.42
CA ASP A 70 -11.10 -32.19 -1.13
C ASP A 70 -12.03 -32.69 -0.02
N ASP A 71 -13.23 -32.15 0.07
CA ASP A 71 -14.26 -32.44 1.08
C ASP A 71 -13.83 -32.20 2.55
N GLU A 72 -12.68 -31.58 2.78
CA GLU A 72 -12.11 -31.40 4.12
C GLU A 72 -11.87 -29.93 4.49
N LEU A 73 -11.32 -29.12 3.59
CA LEU A 73 -10.85 -27.78 3.91
C LEU A 73 -11.78 -26.70 3.34
N GLN A 74 -12.45 -25.95 4.22
CA GLN A 74 -13.22 -24.78 3.82
C GLN A 74 -12.33 -23.52 3.82
N VAL A 75 -12.31 -22.81 2.70
CA VAL A 75 -11.50 -21.60 2.52
C VAL A 75 -12.35 -20.46 1.97
N PRO A 76 -12.03 -19.19 2.31
CA PRO A 76 -12.54 -18.04 1.56
C PRO A 76 -11.98 -18.04 0.14
N ASP A 77 -12.59 -17.27 -0.73
CA ASP A 77 -12.04 -17.02 -2.07
C ASP A 77 -10.78 -16.13 -1.96
N PRO A 78 -9.62 -16.55 -2.48
CA PRO A 78 -8.40 -15.72 -2.46
C PRO A 78 -8.56 -14.42 -3.27
N ALA A 79 -9.52 -14.37 -4.18
CA ALA A 79 -9.90 -13.19 -4.95
C ALA A 79 -11.28 -12.63 -4.54
N SER A 80 -11.65 -12.81 -3.29
CA SER A 80 -12.87 -12.24 -2.69
C SER A 80 -12.93 -10.74 -2.87
N ARG A 81 -14.07 -10.21 -3.29
CA ARG A 81 -14.30 -8.75 -3.44
C ARG A 81 -14.70 -8.06 -2.14
N ALA A 82 -15.17 -8.82 -1.16
CA ALA A 82 -15.44 -8.40 0.21
C ALA A 82 -15.56 -9.62 1.12
N GLN A 83 -15.30 -9.43 2.39
CA GLN A 83 -15.48 -10.44 3.43
C GLN A 83 -16.68 -10.11 4.32
N ALA A 84 -17.35 -11.14 4.84
CA ALA A 84 -18.43 -10.98 5.81
C ALA A 84 -17.93 -10.86 7.26
N GLY A 85 -16.73 -10.35 7.43
CA GLY A 85 -16.00 -10.23 8.68
C GLY A 85 -14.51 -10.31 8.45
N ASP A 86 -13.81 -11.16 9.15
CA ASP A 86 -12.35 -11.34 9.13
C ASP A 86 -11.90 -12.31 8.01
N VAL A 87 -10.61 -12.46 7.78
CA VAL A 87 -9.93 -13.32 6.79
C VAL A 87 -10.41 -14.77 6.75
N HIS A 88 -10.95 -15.30 7.83
CA HIS A 88 -11.52 -16.65 7.90
C HIS A 88 -13.03 -16.68 7.67
N ALA A 89 -13.68 -15.52 7.50
CA ALA A 89 -15.11 -15.44 7.27
C ALA A 89 -15.49 -15.90 5.84
N PRO A 90 -16.77 -16.09 5.53
CA PRO A 90 -17.21 -16.28 4.16
C PRO A 90 -16.92 -15.07 3.28
N SER A 91 -16.58 -15.31 2.05
CA SER A 91 -16.52 -14.29 1.00
C SER A 91 -17.91 -13.82 0.62
N LEU A 92 -18.03 -12.56 0.19
CA LEU A 92 -19.28 -11.94 -0.21
C LEU A 92 -19.28 -11.66 -1.72
N VAL A 93 -20.32 -12.07 -2.43
CA VAL A 93 -20.53 -11.63 -3.82
C VAL A 93 -20.92 -10.17 -3.84
N VAL A 94 -20.05 -9.34 -4.42
CA VAL A 94 -20.27 -7.91 -4.61
C VAL A 94 -20.70 -7.65 -6.04
N ASP A 95 -21.69 -6.79 -6.23
CA ASP A 95 -22.03 -6.28 -7.56
C ASP A 95 -20.98 -5.24 -7.99
N THR A 96 -20.00 -5.69 -8.76
CA THR A 96 -18.97 -4.82 -9.34
C THR A 96 -19.46 -4.12 -10.62
N SER A 97 -20.61 -4.52 -11.19
CA SER A 97 -21.16 -4.00 -12.45
C SER A 97 -21.69 -2.58 -12.38
N SER A 98 -21.35 -1.83 -11.30
CA SER A 98 -21.56 -0.40 -11.19
C SER A 98 -22.95 0.08 -10.69
N ASN A 99 -23.42 -0.50 -9.59
CA ASN A 99 -24.48 0.20 -8.85
C ASN A 99 -23.96 1.45 -8.12
N TYR A 100 -22.62 1.61 -7.99
CA TYR A 100 -22.06 2.86 -7.51
C TYR A 100 -22.15 3.95 -8.59
N LEU A 101 -22.92 4.98 -8.31
CA LEU A 101 -23.08 6.12 -9.23
C LEU A 101 -22.05 7.19 -8.93
N TRP A 102 -20.95 7.17 -9.68
CA TRP A 102 -19.89 8.16 -9.55
C TRP A 102 -20.42 9.58 -9.74
N ARG A 103 -20.19 10.46 -8.77
CA ARG A 103 -20.53 11.89 -8.83
C ARG A 103 -19.58 12.66 -9.73
N ASN A 104 -18.33 12.17 -9.82
CA ASN A 104 -17.27 12.74 -10.63
C ASN A 104 -16.83 11.79 -11.77
N PRO A 105 -17.77 11.41 -12.70
CA PRO A 105 -17.50 10.39 -13.72
C PRO A 105 -16.47 10.85 -14.76
N ASN A 106 -16.24 12.16 -14.89
CA ASN A 106 -15.31 12.75 -15.85
C ASN A 106 -13.92 13.04 -15.27
N TRP A 107 -13.67 12.59 -14.04
CA TRP A 107 -12.34 12.69 -13.45
C TRP A 107 -11.33 11.85 -14.23
N LEU A 108 -10.24 12.47 -14.63
CA LEU A 108 -9.18 11.84 -15.44
C LEU A 108 -7.83 11.76 -14.73
N GLY A 109 -7.80 12.04 -13.41
CA GLY A 109 -6.54 12.17 -12.66
C GLY A 109 -5.88 13.53 -12.89
N ARG A 110 -4.61 13.66 -12.50
CA ARG A 110 -3.77 14.84 -12.72
C ARG A 110 -2.43 14.41 -13.33
N PRO A 111 -1.75 15.30 -14.09
CA PRO A 111 -0.37 15.09 -14.49
C PRO A 111 0.52 14.80 -13.28
N TRP A 112 1.48 13.89 -13.43
CA TRP A 112 2.35 13.48 -12.34
C TRP A 112 3.15 14.63 -11.73
N GLU A 113 3.56 15.58 -12.53
CA GLU A 113 4.35 16.75 -12.13
C GLU A 113 3.60 17.70 -11.20
N GLU A 114 2.28 17.57 -11.06
CA GLU A 114 1.45 18.35 -10.14
C GLU A 114 1.26 17.65 -8.78
N THR A 115 1.92 16.52 -8.57
CA THR A 115 1.66 15.67 -7.40
C THR A 115 2.37 16.18 -6.16
N VAL A 116 1.60 16.31 -5.09
CA VAL A 116 2.04 16.41 -3.69
C VAL A 116 1.34 15.29 -2.95
N LEU A 117 2.08 14.23 -2.60
CA LEU A 117 1.56 13.04 -1.92
C LEU A 117 1.38 13.28 -0.41
N TYR A 118 0.34 12.68 0.15
CA TYR A 118 0.12 12.63 1.60
C TYR A 118 -0.23 11.20 2.01
N GLU A 119 0.68 10.53 2.71
CA GLU A 119 0.53 9.14 3.15
C GLU A 119 -0.35 9.05 4.40
N MET A 120 -1.36 8.17 4.36
CA MET A 120 -2.40 8.04 5.40
C MET A 120 -2.69 6.57 5.72
N HIS A 121 -2.99 6.31 7.00
CA HIS A 121 -3.47 4.99 7.47
C HIS A 121 -4.96 5.02 7.80
N VAL A 122 -5.77 4.31 7.01
CA VAL A 122 -7.26 4.35 7.10
C VAL A 122 -7.78 4.04 8.50
N GLY A 123 -7.28 2.99 9.15
CA GLY A 123 -7.75 2.59 10.48
C GLY A 123 -7.49 3.64 11.57
N LEU A 124 -6.41 4.44 11.47
CA LEU A 124 -6.13 5.52 12.42
C LEU A 124 -7.10 6.69 12.28
N TYR A 125 -7.66 6.88 11.09
CA TYR A 125 -8.73 7.86 10.84
C TYR A 125 -10.12 7.32 11.18
N GLY A 126 -10.25 6.02 11.50
CA GLY A 126 -11.50 5.41 11.92
C GLY A 126 -12.33 4.78 10.80
N GLY A 127 -11.69 4.43 9.68
CA GLY A 127 -12.31 3.82 8.51
C GLY A 127 -12.54 4.80 7.35
N PHE A 128 -13.04 4.28 6.22
CA PHE A 128 -13.21 5.05 4.99
C PHE A 128 -14.09 6.29 5.15
N ALA A 129 -15.28 6.15 5.75
CA ALA A 129 -16.22 7.23 5.94
C ALA A 129 -15.71 8.32 6.91
N ALA A 130 -14.92 7.95 7.91
CA ALA A 130 -14.36 8.93 8.84
C ALA A 130 -13.14 9.65 8.23
N MET A 131 -12.32 8.97 7.45
CA MET A 131 -11.18 9.55 6.72
C MET A 131 -11.64 10.60 5.72
N GLU A 132 -12.77 10.40 5.04
CA GLU A 132 -13.34 11.34 4.07
C GLU A 132 -13.51 12.75 4.63
N GLN A 133 -13.79 12.90 5.94
CA GLN A 133 -14.00 14.20 6.59
C GLN A 133 -12.73 15.07 6.62
N HIS A 134 -11.55 14.50 6.35
CA HIS A 134 -10.27 15.21 6.37
C HIS A 134 -9.79 15.66 4.98
N LEU A 135 -10.41 15.17 3.91
CA LEU A 135 -9.95 15.42 2.54
C LEU A 135 -9.99 16.90 2.16
N ALA A 136 -11.02 17.64 2.58
CA ALA A 136 -11.15 19.06 2.27
C ALA A 136 -10.01 19.87 2.90
N ASP A 137 -9.62 19.55 4.14
CA ASP A 137 -8.53 20.24 4.83
C ASP A 137 -7.18 19.98 4.14
N LEU A 138 -6.96 18.76 3.63
CA LEU A 138 -5.76 18.40 2.87
C LEU A 138 -5.72 19.10 1.51
N ALA A 139 -6.84 19.17 0.80
CA ALA A 139 -6.94 19.89 -0.46
C ALA A 139 -6.67 21.42 -0.26
N GLU A 140 -7.20 22.02 0.84
CA GLU A 140 -6.95 23.43 1.17
C GLU A 140 -5.46 23.66 1.52
N LEU A 141 -4.78 22.68 2.12
CA LEU A 141 -3.34 22.75 2.40
C LEU A 141 -2.50 22.75 1.11
N GLY A 142 -3.03 22.24 0.01
CA GLY A 142 -2.31 22.12 -1.27
C GLY A 142 -1.83 20.70 -1.58
N VAL A 143 -2.23 19.70 -0.79
CA VAL A 143 -2.08 18.28 -1.17
C VAL A 143 -2.87 18.02 -2.44
N THR A 144 -2.32 17.26 -3.37
CA THR A 144 -2.99 16.92 -4.64
C THR A 144 -3.24 15.42 -4.80
N ALA A 145 -2.65 14.61 -3.93
CA ALA A 145 -2.83 13.16 -3.91
C ALA A 145 -2.75 12.62 -2.48
N ILE A 146 -3.69 11.77 -2.08
CA ILE A 146 -3.57 10.96 -0.87
C ILE A 146 -3.07 9.57 -1.26
N GLU A 147 -2.21 8.98 -0.43
CA GLU A 147 -1.74 7.60 -0.56
C GLU A 147 -2.18 6.80 0.65
N LEU A 148 -3.04 5.82 0.43
CA LEU A 148 -3.53 4.94 1.47
C LEU A 148 -2.53 3.82 1.72
N MET A 149 -2.04 3.67 2.95
CA MET A 149 -1.36 2.45 3.38
C MET A 149 -2.25 1.23 3.06
N PRO A 150 -1.68 -0.01 2.94
CA PRO A 150 -2.41 -1.13 2.40
C PRO A 150 -3.75 -1.38 3.08
N ILE A 151 -4.77 -1.68 2.27
CA ILE A 151 -6.15 -1.93 2.71
C ILE A 151 -6.66 -3.33 2.35
N ALA A 152 -5.79 -4.22 1.89
CA ALA A 152 -6.16 -5.62 1.67
C ALA A 152 -6.57 -6.28 2.99
N GLU A 153 -7.60 -7.13 2.95
CA GLU A 153 -8.12 -7.83 4.12
C GLU A 153 -7.01 -8.57 4.89
N PHE A 154 -6.86 -8.26 6.17
CA PHE A 154 -5.86 -8.80 7.10
C PHE A 154 -6.51 -9.33 8.37
N PRO A 155 -5.82 -10.17 9.20
CA PRO A 155 -6.38 -10.69 10.44
C PRO A 155 -6.63 -9.61 11.48
N GLY A 156 -7.83 -9.59 12.07
CA GLY A 156 -8.21 -8.70 13.16
C GLY A 156 -8.66 -7.32 12.69
N ASP A 157 -8.52 -6.31 13.54
CA ASP A 157 -9.04 -4.95 13.31
C ASP A 157 -7.96 -3.86 13.31
N ARG A 158 -6.69 -4.26 13.48
CA ARG A 158 -5.53 -3.35 13.60
C ARG A 158 -4.29 -3.96 12.95
N ASN A 159 -3.87 -3.36 11.87
CA ASN A 159 -2.67 -3.73 11.14
C ASN A 159 -2.18 -2.51 10.37
N TRP A 160 -0.89 -2.42 10.10
CA TRP A 160 -0.39 -1.44 9.12
C TRP A 160 -0.97 -1.70 7.72
N GLY A 161 -1.40 -2.94 7.45
CA GLY A 161 -1.91 -3.41 6.19
C GLY A 161 -0.97 -4.38 5.45
N TYR A 162 0.27 -4.56 5.92
CA TYR A 162 1.26 -5.42 5.26
C TYR A 162 1.13 -6.92 5.59
N ASP A 163 0.16 -7.31 6.42
CA ASP A 163 -0.20 -8.71 6.63
C ASP A 163 -1.47 -9.12 5.86
N GLY A 164 -1.82 -8.42 4.79
CA GLY A 164 -2.97 -8.73 3.94
C GLY A 164 -2.87 -10.11 3.29
N VAL A 165 -4.01 -10.82 3.20
CA VAL A 165 -4.10 -12.18 2.64
C VAL A 165 -5.16 -12.34 1.56
N LEU A 166 -6.09 -11.39 1.45
CA LEU A 166 -7.12 -11.36 0.42
C LEU A 166 -7.02 -10.03 -0.36
N PRO A 167 -6.09 -9.91 -1.30
CA PRO A 167 -5.72 -8.63 -1.91
C PRO A 167 -6.82 -7.96 -2.73
N TYR A 168 -7.89 -8.67 -3.05
CA TYR A 168 -9.02 -8.12 -3.80
C TYR A 168 -10.14 -7.56 -2.91
N ALA A 169 -10.12 -7.83 -1.59
CA ALA A 169 -11.10 -7.35 -0.65
C ALA A 169 -10.54 -6.14 0.13
N PRO A 170 -11.23 -4.99 0.15
CA PRO A 170 -10.94 -3.97 1.13
C PRO A 170 -11.19 -4.50 2.54
N GLU A 171 -10.34 -4.10 3.49
CA GLU A 171 -10.40 -4.46 4.89
C GLU A 171 -11.79 -4.17 5.49
N ALA A 172 -12.47 -5.21 5.95
CA ALA A 172 -13.84 -5.12 6.45
C ALA A 172 -13.98 -4.24 7.70
N ALA A 173 -12.93 -4.15 8.54
CA ALA A 173 -12.92 -3.25 9.70
C ALA A 173 -12.81 -1.77 9.31
N TYR A 174 -12.43 -1.45 8.08
CA TYR A 174 -12.34 -0.07 7.58
C TYR A 174 -13.66 0.40 6.94
N GLY A 175 -14.52 -0.51 6.55
CA GLY A 175 -15.80 -0.24 5.93
C GLY A 175 -16.10 -1.09 4.69
N SER A 176 -17.20 -0.78 4.02
CA SER A 176 -17.64 -1.51 2.83
C SER A 176 -16.89 -1.06 1.55
N PRO A 177 -16.90 -1.89 0.49
CA PRO A 177 -16.43 -1.49 -0.84
C PRO A 177 -17.08 -0.20 -1.36
N GLU A 178 -18.35 0.04 -1.06
CA GLU A 178 -19.10 1.24 -1.43
C GLU A 178 -18.58 2.47 -0.68
N GLU A 179 -18.24 2.34 0.61
CA GLU A 179 -17.65 3.45 1.39
C GLU A 179 -16.26 3.81 0.87
N LEU A 180 -15.45 2.84 0.43
CA LEU A 180 -14.18 3.11 -0.23
C LEU A 180 -14.39 3.87 -1.55
N LYS A 181 -15.35 3.44 -2.40
CA LYS A 181 -15.68 4.16 -3.64
C LYS A 181 -16.16 5.58 -3.34
N HIS A 182 -16.93 5.77 -2.26
CA HIS A 182 -17.42 7.09 -1.85
C HIS A 182 -16.27 8.01 -1.41
N LEU A 183 -15.30 7.49 -0.66
CA LEU A 183 -14.08 8.21 -0.28
C LEU A 183 -13.33 8.69 -1.53
N ILE A 184 -13.08 7.78 -2.50
CA ILE A 184 -12.39 8.10 -3.74
C ILE A 184 -13.15 9.15 -4.56
N ASP A 185 -14.47 9.00 -4.71
CA ASP A 185 -15.30 9.94 -5.45
C ASP A 185 -15.32 11.33 -4.79
N THR A 186 -15.33 11.38 -3.46
CA THR A 186 -15.22 12.65 -2.70
C THR A 186 -13.86 13.30 -2.92
N ALA A 187 -12.77 12.51 -2.89
CA ALA A 187 -11.43 12.99 -3.18
C ALA A 187 -11.34 13.60 -4.60
N HIS A 188 -11.87 12.90 -5.59
CA HIS A 188 -11.94 13.38 -6.98
C HIS A 188 -12.72 14.70 -7.09
N GLY A 189 -13.84 14.83 -6.36
CA GLY A 189 -14.62 16.08 -6.31
C GLY A 189 -13.88 17.27 -5.71
N LEU A 190 -12.86 17.01 -4.90
CA LEU A 190 -11.95 18.00 -4.31
C LEU A 190 -10.68 18.23 -5.17
N GLY A 191 -10.53 17.52 -6.29
CA GLY A 191 -9.35 17.59 -7.14
C GLY A 191 -8.14 16.81 -6.61
N LEU A 192 -8.37 15.88 -5.68
CA LEU A 192 -7.35 14.98 -5.12
C LEU A 192 -7.31 13.66 -5.89
N MET A 193 -6.13 13.23 -6.29
CA MET A 193 -5.86 11.85 -6.69
C MET A 193 -5.88 10.93 -5.46
N VAL A 194 -6.16 9.65 -5.66
CA VAL A 194 -6.07 8.62 -4.62
C VAL A 194 -5.15 7.50 -5.07
N PHE A 195 -4.11 7.25 -4.27
CA PHE A 195 -3.16 6.15 -4.46
C PHE A 195 -3.41 5.06 -3.43
N LEU A 196 -3.07 3.83 -3.80
CA LEU A 196 -3.09 2.69 -2.91
C LEU A 196 -1.73 2.01 -2.87
N ASP A 197 -1.26 1.74 -1.67
CA ASP A 197 -0.12 0.87 -1.44
C ASP A 197 -0.54 -0.60 -1.55
N VAL A 198 0.11 -1.36 -2.43
CA VAL A 198 -0.21 -2.77 -2.71
C VAL A 198 1.00 -3.67 -2.42
N VAL A 199 0.74 -4.78 -1.72
CA VAL A 199 1.74 -5.74 -1.29
C VAL A 199 1.68 -6.97 -2.19
N TYR A 200 2.62 -7.09 -3.14
CA TYR A 200 2.67 -8.19 -4.10
C TYR A 200 3.91 -9.08 -3.92
N ASN A 201 4.76 -8.77 -2.97
CA ASN A 201 5.98 -9.54 -2.68
C ASN A 201 5.75 -10.69 -1.70
N HIS A 202 4.67 -10.65 -0.89
CA HIS A 202 4.33 -11.67 0.10
C HIS A 202 2.85 -11.63 0.47
N PHE A 203 2.40 -12.60 1.27
CA PHE A 203 1.13 -12.61 1.98
C PHE A 203 1.37 -12.63 3.49
N GLY A 204 0.41 -12.13 4.24
CA GLY A 204 0.41 -12.24 5.68
C GLY A 204 0.42 -13.70 6.17
N PRO A 205 0.80 -13.93 7.43
CA PRO A 205 1.02 -15.27 7.97
C PRO A 205 -0.27 -16.00 8.36
N ASP A 206 -1.40 -15.31 8.52
CA ASP A 206 -2.67 -15.87 8.96
C ASP A 206 -3.78 -15.58 7.95
N GLY A 207 -4.53 -16.63 7.55
CA GLY A 207 -5.63 -16.54 6.58
C GLY A 207 -5.25 -16.85 5.14
N ASN A 208 -3.96 -17.00 4.81
CA ASN A 208 -3.54 -17.44 3.48
C ASN A 208 -3.61 -18.97 3.35
N TYR A 209 -4.53 -19.46 2.57
CA TYR A 209 -4.74 -20.90 2.32
C TYR A 209 -4.18 -21.40 0.97
N LEU A 210 -3.65 -20.52 0.11
CA LEU A 210 -3.19 -20.87 -1.24
C LEU A 210 -2.19 -22.03 -1.24
N GLY A 211 -1.25 -22.09 -0.31
CA GLY A 211 -0.27 -23.17 -0.19
C GLY A 211 -0.88 -24.56 0.10
N ARG A 212 -2.18 -24.66 0.43
CA ARG A 212 -2.86 -25.94 0.72
C ARG A 212 -3.41 -26.60 -0.54
N TYR A 213 -3.77 -25.82 -1.56
CA TYR A 213 -4.43 -26.32 -2.78
C TYR A 213 -3.83 -25.75 -4.08
N ALA A 214 -2.90 -24.82 -3.99
CA ALA A 214 -2.17 -24.20 -5.09
C ALA A 214 -0.70 -23.98 -4.70
N LYS A 215 0.03 -25.07 -4.39
CA LYS A 215 1.42 -25.03 -3.92
C LYS A 215 2.33 -24.31 -4.92
N HIS A 216 2.01 -24.43 -6.21
CA HIS A 216 2.73 -23.76 -7.29
C HIS A 216 2.55 -22.23 -7.31
N PHE A 217 1.75 -21.67 -6.43
CA PHE A 217 1.69 -20.23 -6.20
C PHE A 217 2.97 -19.70 -5.54
N PHE A 218 3.72 -20.58 -4.89
CA PHE A 218 4.91 -20.25 -4.12
C PHE A 218 6.16 -20.98 -4.64
N ARG A 219 7.32 -20.40 -4.35
CA ARG A 219 8.66 -20.93 -4.67
C ARG A 219 9.37 -21.33 -3.41
N HIS A 220 9.69 -22.60 -3.26
CA HIS A 220 10.49 -23.11 -2.14
C HIS A 220 11.99 -22.83 -2.29
N ASP A 221 12.46 -22.47 -3.50
CA ASP A 221 13.84 -22.13 -3.79
C ASP A 221 14.19 -20.67 -3.43
N GLN A 222 13.19 -19.89 -3.00
CA GLN A 222 13.35 -18.51 -2.54
C GLN A 222 12.60 -18.30 -1.24
N GLN A 223 13.33 -17.90 -0.20
CA GLN A 223 12.76 -17.55 1.10
C GLN A 223 12.70 -16.03 1.24
N THR A 224 11.61 -15.54 1.78
CA THR A 224 11.43 -14.17 2.21
C THR A 224 11.28 -14.12 3.73
N PRO A 225 11.37 -12.97 4.39
CA PRO A 225 11.10 -12.85 5.82
C PRO A 225 9.69 -13.35 6.23
N TRP A 226 8.76 -13.41 5.30
CA TRP A 226 7.36 -13.83 5.51
C TRP A 226 7.05 -15.25 5.05
N GLY A 227 8.02 -15.98 4.49
CA GLY A 227 7.85 -17.35 4.01
C GLY A 227 8.36 -17.56 2.58
N ASP A 228 7.83 -18.58 1.91
CA ASP A 228 8.19 -18.88 0.53
C ASP A 228 7.82 -17.72 -0.41
N GLY A 229 8.71 -17.40 -1.35
CA GLY A 229 8.49 -16.35 -2.34
C GLY A 229 7.34 -16.70 -3.30
N ILE A 230 6.67 -15.69 -3.84
CA ILE A 230 5.62 -15.85 -4.84
C ILE A 230 6.23 -16.25 -6.19
N ASP A 231 5.63 -17.24 -6.91
CA ASP A 231 6.16 -17.76 -8.17
C ASP A 231 5.60 -17.03 -9.40
N PHE A 232 6.10 -15.86 -9.69
CA PHE A 232 5.73 -15.09 -10.87
C PHE A 232 6.18 -15.71 -12.22
N ARG A 233 6.77 -16.89 -12.25
CA ARG A 233 6.99 -17.65 -13.48
C ARG A 233 5.71 -18.27 -14.01
N ARG A 234 4.66 -18.39 -13.17
CA ARG A 234 3.36 -18.97 -13.49
C ARG A 234 2.41 -17.91 -14.05
N ARG A 235 1.71 -18.29 -15.13
CA ARG A 235 0.74 -17.39 -15.78
C ARG A 235 -0.41 -17.02 -14.83
N GLU A 236 -0.95 -17.99 -14.11
CA GLU A 236 -2.06 -17.84 -13.20
C GLU A 236 -1.71 -16.90 -12.04
N VAL A 237 -0.48 -16.98 -11.54
CA VAL A 237 0.02 -16.11 -10.47
C VAL A 237 0.22 -14.68 -10.99
N ARG A 238 0.77 -14.50 -12.19
CA ARG A 238 0.88 -13.16 -12.81
C ARG A 238 -0.49 -12.55 -13.02
N ASP A 239 -1.41 -13.31 -13.61
CA ASP A 239 -2.78 -12.84 -13.87
C ASP A 239 -3.50 -12.50 -12.57
N PHE A 240 -3.27 -13.24 -11.46
CA PHE A 240 -3.82 -12.89 -10.16
C PHE A 240 -3.45 -11.48 -9.72
N PHE A 241 -2.19 -11.10 -9.78
CA PHE A 241 -1.76 -9.77 -9.35
C PHE A 241 -2.03 -8.67 -10.39
N ILE A 242 -1.96 -8.98 -11.68
CA ILE A 242 -2.31 -8.03 -12.74
C ILE A 242 -3.81 -7.71 -12.72
N ASP A 243 -4.67 -8.73 -12.56
CA ASP A 243 -6.12 -8.55 -12.44
C ASP A 243 -6.46 -7.73 -11.17
N ASN A 244 -5.76 -7.96 -10.07
CA ASN A 244 -5.90 -7.16 -8.85
C ASN A 244 -5.53 -5.69 -9.09
N THR A 245 -4.40 -5.43 -9.75
CA THR A 245 -3.97 -4.09 -10.16
C THR A 245 -5.05 -3.40 -10.99
N LEU A 246 -5.56 -4.08 -12.01
CA LEU A 246 -6.59 -3.53 -12.90
C LEU A 246 -7.93 -3.31 -12.17
N MET A 247 -8.30 -4.18 -11.24
CA MET A 247 -9.47 -3.98 -10.39
C MET A 247 -9.38 -2.68 -9.58
N TRP A 248 -8.27 -2.44 -8.89
CA TRP A 248 -8.10 -1.22 -8.13
C TRP A 248 -8.15 0.03 -9.01
N LEU A 249 -7.48 -0.01 -10.16
CA LEU A 249 -7.43 1.13 -11.07
C LEU A 249 -8.73 1.38 -11.85
N LEU A 250 -9.46 0.33 -12.25
CA LEU A 250 -10.62 0.45 -13.12
C LEU A 250 -11.95 0.43 -12.35
N ASP A 251 -12.15 -0.51 -11.40
CA ASP A 251 -13.41 -0.63 -10.66
C ASP A 251 -13.52 0.37 -9.50
N TYR A 252 -12.41 0.59 -8.78
CA TYR A 252 -12.33 1.56 -7.68
C TYR A 252 -11.86 2.94 -8.13
N ARG A 253 -11.28 3.06 -9.34
CA ARG A 253 -10.79 4.31 -9.92
C ARG A 253 -9.67 4.97 -9.11
N PHE A 254 -8.81 4.19 -8.47
CA PHE A 254 -7.56 4.73 -7.96
C PHE A 254 -6.75 5.37 -9.09
N ASP A 255 -6.08 6.47 -8.80
CA ASP A 255 -5.26 7.22 -9.77
C ASP A 255 -3.82 6.72 -9.81
N GLY A 256 -3.41 5.91 -8.85
CA GLY A 256 -2.10 5.27 -8.84
C GLY A 256 -1.99 4.17 -7.81
N LEU A 257 -0.93 3.37 -7.97
CA LEU A 257 -0.53 2.34 -7.02
C LEU A 257 0.94 2.50 -6.66
N ARG A 258 1.25 2.35 -5.38
CA ARG A 258 2.61 2.17 -4.86
C ARG A 258 2.82 0.68 -4.63
N PHE A 259 3.85 0.12 -5.22
CA PHE A 259 4.18 -1.31 -5.13
C PHE A 259 5.25 -1.52 -4.07
N ASP A 260 4.86 -2.18 -2.99
CA ASP A 260 5.69 -2.50 -1.85
C ASP A 260 6.84 -3.45 -2.22
N ALA A 261 8.04 -3.13 -1.74
CA ALA A 261 9.24 -3.97 -1.75
C ALA A 261 9.46 -4.76 -3.07
N VAL A 262 9.37 -4.10 -4.23
CA VAL A 262 9.52 -4.81 -5.53
C VAL A 262 10.90 -5.43 -5.73
N HIS A 263 11.92 -5.02 -4.97
CA HIS A 263 13.23 -5.66 -4.93
C HIS A 263 13.17 -7.12 -4.42
N ALA A 264 12.15 -7.46 -3.62
CA ALA A 264 11.89 -8.83 -3.18
C ALA A 264 11.17 -9.69 -4.24
N ILE A 265 10.73 -9.10 -5.36
CA ILE A 265 10.16 -9.81 -6.52
C ILE A 265 11.28 -10.12 -7.52
N PRO A 266 11.73 -11.40 -7.63
CA PRO A 266 12.89 -11.71 -8.44
C PRO A 266 12.60 -11.71 -9.94
N ASP A 267 11.36 -11.97 -10.34
CA ASP A 267 10.95 -11.98 -11.74
C ASP A 267 10.53 -10.59 -12.21
N ARG A 268 11.51 -9.86 -12.75
CA ARG A 268 11.31 -8.49 -13.25
C ARG A 268 10.42 -8.41 -14.47
N SER A 269 10.35 -9.49 -15.27
CA SER A 269 9.47 -9.53 -16.44
C SER A 269 8.00 -9.42 -16.04
N PHE A 270 7.65 -9.84 -14.82
CA PHE A 270 6.32 -9.62 -14.26
C PHE A 270 6.01 -8.13 -14.08
N LEU A 271 6.93 -7.36 -13.49
CA LEU A 271 6.74 -5.92 -13.29
C LEU A 271 6.57 -5.18 -14.62
N THR A 272 7.38 -5.51 -15.63
CA THR A 272 7.26 -4.91 -16.97
C THR A 272 5.93 -5.26 -17.61
N GLU A 273 5.52 -6.54 -17.57
CA GLU A 273 4.24 -6.99 -18.10
C GLU A 273 3.05 -6.32 -17.39
N LEU A 274 3.12 -6.17 -16.05
CA LEU A 274 2.10 -5.48 -15.27
C LEU A 274 1.92 -4.04 -15.75
N ALA A 275 3.02 -3.29 -15.90
CA ALA A 275 2.98 -1.92 -16.36
C ALA A 275 2.41 -1.83 -17.80
N GLU A 276 2.84 -2.70 -18.70
CA GLU A 276 2.32 -2.77 -20.08
C GLU A 276 0.80 -3.05 -20.10
N ARG A 277 0.33 -4.00 -19.28
CA ARG A 277 -1.09 -4.34 -19.17
C ARG A 277 -1.93 -3.20 -18.61
N VAL A 278 -1.41 -2.48 -17.62
CA VAL A 278 -2.07 -1.28 -17.08
C VAL A 278 -2.22 -0.22 -18.16
N HIS A 279 -1.11 0.15 -18.82
CA HIS A 279 -1.15 1.18 -19.87
C HIS A 279 -2.03 0.82 -21.07
N ALA A 280 -2.15 -0.48 -21.39
CA ALA A 280 -3.04 -0.96 -22.44
C ALA A 280 -4.52 -0.96 -22.03
N SER A 281 -4.84 -0.99 -20.73
CA SER A 281 -6.21 -1.13 -20.20
C SER A 281 -6.82 0.19 -19.76
N VAL A 282 -5.99 1.19 -19.46
CA VAL A 282 -6.45 2.52 -19.02
C VAL A 282 -6.99 3.32 -20.18
N GLU A 283 -8.08 4.04 -19.97
CA GLU A 283 -8.72 4.88 -20.97
C GLU A 283 -7.78 5.99 -21.48
N PRO A 284 -7.79 6.29 -22.79
CA PRO A 284 -7.00 7.38 -23.32
C PRO A 284 -7.29 8.72 -22.63
N GLY A 285 -6.24 9.41 -22.18
CA GLY A 285 -6.34 10.69 -21.49
C GLY A 285 -6.54 10.61 -19.98
N ARG A 286 -6.71 9.41 -19.41
CA ARG A 286 -6.70 9.23 -17.98
C ARG A 286 -5.26 9.09 -17.46
N HIS A 287 -4.91 9.89 -16.47
CA HIS A 287 -3.63 9.81 -15.77
C HIS A 287 -3.70 8.70 -14.72
N VAL A 288 -2.83 7.72 -14.87
CA VAL A 288 -2.62 6.64 -13.88
C VAL A 288 -1.12 6.51 -13.64
N HIS A 289 -0.73 6.42 -12.37
CA HIS A 289 0.66 6.46 -11.95
C HIS A 289 1.05 5.18 -11.20
N LEU A 290 2.16 4.57 -11.61
CA LEU A 290 2.72 3.37 -10.99
C LEU A 290 4.01 3.77 -10.29
N VAL A 291 4.03 3.66 -8.96
CA VAL A 291 5.13 4.09 -8.10
C VAL A 291 5.77 2.89 -7.44
N LEU A 292 7.09 2.83 -7.39
CA LEU A 292 7.84 1.72 -6.84
C LEU A 292 8.40 2.06 -5.45
N GLU A 293 8.41 1.07 -4.55
CA GLU A 293 9.40 1.00 -3.50
C GLU A 293 10.47 -0.03 -3.90
N ASN A 294 11.70 0.43 -4.09
CA ASN A 294 12.77 -0.42 -4.62
C ASN A 294 14.13 -0.08 -4.01
N GLU A 295 14.55 -0.80 -2.99
CA GLU A 295 15.86 -0.62 -2.34
C GLU A 295 17.04 -0.80 -3.32
N ASP A 296 16.87 -1.57 -4.39
CA ASP A 296 17.91 -1.82 -5.40
C ASP A 296 18.22 -0.59 -6.29
N ASN A 297 17.44 0.49 -6.25
CA ASN A 297 17.64 1.71 -7.07
C ASN A 297 17.78 1.43 -8.57
N ARG A 298 16.77 0.78 -9.16
CA ARG A 298 16.81 0.37 -10.57
C ARG A 298 16.17 1.40 -11.49
N ALA A 299 16.99 2.24 -12.09
CA ALA A 299 16.57 3.22 -13.10
C ALA A 299 15.89 2.56 -14.33
N SER A 300 16.26 1.32 -14.65
CA SER A 300 15.68 0.57 -15.78
C SER A 300 14.18 0.30 -15.62
N LEU A 301 13.65 0.13 -14.41
CA LEU A 301 12.21 -0.01 -14.18
C LEU A 301 11.46 1.30 -14.46
N LEU A 302 12.05 2.44 -14.14
CA LEU A 302 11.47 3.77 -14.42
C LEU A 302 11.39 4.08 -15.92
N THR A 303 12.18 3.41 -16.74
CA THR A 303 12.07 3.48 -18.20
C THR A 303 11.20 2.38 -18.79
N ALA A 304 10.77 1.41 -17.97
CA ALA A 304 9.94 0.27 -18.39
C ALA A 304 8.43 0.45 -18.05
N GLY A 305 7.96 1.70 -17.89
CA GLY A 305 6.55 2.01 -17.72
C GLY A 305 6.12 2.38 -16.29
N PHE A 306 7.05 2.39 -15.33
CA PHE A 306 6.77 2.93 -13.99
C PHE A 306 7.01 4.44 -13.97
N THR A 307 6.14 5.17 -13.27
CA THR A 307 6.15 6.63 -13.22
C THR A 307 7.27 7.17 -12.35
N ALA A 308 7.42 6.59 -11.16
CA ALA A 308 8.37 7.07 -10.16
C ALA A 308 8.76 5.98 -9.15
N GLN A 309 9.74 6.29 -8.32
CA GLN A 309 10.17 5.45 -7.18
C GLN A 309 10.29 6.29 -5.92
N TRP A 310 9.84 5.75 -4.79
CA TRP A 310 10.18 6.26 -3.46
C TRP A 310 11.70 6.24 -3.30
N ASN A 311 12.30 7.39 -3.00
CA ASN A 311 13.75 7.51 -2.98
C ASN A 311 14.30 7.50 -1.55
N ASP A 312 14.58 6.30 -1.04
CA ASP A 312 15.16 6.10 0.29
C ASP A 312 16.54 6.73 0.44
N ASP A 313 17.32 6.86 -0.64
CA ASP A 313 18.62 7.54 -0.59
C ASP A 313 18.47 8.99 -0.13
N GLY A 314 17.42 9.68 -0.62
CA GLY A 314 17.10 11.06 -0.22
C GLY A 314 16.69 11.16 1.24
N HIS A 315 15.80 10.26 1.70
CA HIS A 315 15.43 10.17 3.10
C HIS A 315 16.66 9.93 3.97
N ASN A 316 17.44 8.87 3.66
CA ASN A 316 18.56 8.44 4.49
C ASN A 316 19.64 9.51 4.66
N VAL A 317 19.98 10.23 3.58
CA VAL A 317 20.99 11.30 3.66
C VAL A 317 20.47 12.51 4.43
N LEU A 318 19.21 12.90 4.24
CA LEU A 318 18.60 14.01 4.97
C LEU A 318 18.44 13.66 6.45
N HIS A 319 18.03 12.42 6.77
CA HIS A 319 17.93 11.96 8.15
C HIS A 319 19.30 12.00 8.86
N ALA A 320 20.35 11.48 8.22
CA ALA A 320 21.69 11.52 8.78
C ALA A 320 22.18 12.97 9.05
N LEU A 321 21.87 13.91 8.15
CA LEU A 321 22.17 15.33 8.33
C LEU A 321 21.37 15.99 9.47
N LEU A 322 20.13 15.58 9.67
CA LEU A 322 19.22 16.16 10.66
C LEU A 322 19.44 15.64 12.08
N THR A 323 19.88 14.39 12.23
CA THR A 323 19.91 13.68 13.52
C THR A 323 21.30 13.26 13.96
N ASP A 324 22.29 13.29 13.07
CA ASP A 324 23.65 12.74 13.26
C ASP A 324 23.63 11.20 13.52
N GLU A 325 22.51 10.52 13.25
CA GLU A 325 22.42 9.06 13.35
C GLU A 325 23.26 8.40 12.25
N SER A 326 24.10 7.43 12.66
CA SER A 326 25.09 6.76 11.79
C SER A 326 25.06 5.24 11.88
N GLN A 327 23.97 4.65 12.40
CA GLN A 327 23.79 3.23 12.58
C GLN A 327 22.70 2.67 11.63
N GLY A 328 22.64 1.35 11.51
CA GLY A 328 21.61 0.72 10.68
C GLY A 328 21.70 1.18 9.21
N TYR A 329 20.59 1.62 8.66
CA TYR A 329 20.49 2.14 7.28
C TYR A 329 21.30 3.41 7.08
N TYR A 330 21.42 4.29 8.08
CA TYR A 330 22.08 5.58 7.97
C TYR A 330 23.60 5.49 7.90
N ALA A 331 24.20 4.36 8.25
CA ALA A 331 25.64 4.16 8.23
C ALA A 331 26.26 4.34 6.83
N ASP A 332 25.53 4.04 5.77
CA ASP A 332 25.95 4.27 4.40
C ASP A 332 25.85 5.74 3.95
N TYR A 333 25.16 6.61 4.72
CA TYR A 333 24.83 7.98 4.33
C TYR A 333 25.46 9.04 5.21
N HIS A 334 25.85 8.71 6.45
CA HIS A 334 26.40 9.66 7.42
C HIS A 334 27.75 10.26 6.96
N GLN A 335 28.67 9.43 6.44
CA GLN A 335 29.94 9.93 5.93
C GLN A 335 29.72 10.67 4.61
N ASP A 336 30.34 11.88 4.46
CA ASP A 336 30.23 12.73 3.28
C ASP A 336 28.78 13.07 2.89
N ALA A 337 27.90 13.21 3.90
CA ALA A 337 26.46 13.37 3.71
C ALA A 337 26.11 14.56 2.80
N THR A 338 26.80 15.70 2.93
CA THR A 338 26.57 16.87 2.05
C THR A 338 26.88 16.58 0.59
N THR A 339 27.95 15.82 0.29
CA THR A 339 28.30 15.40 -1.07
C THR A 339 27.25 14.42 -1.63
N LYS A 340 26.76 13.51 -0.79
CA LYS A 340 25.69 12.57 -1.15
C LYS A 340 24.38 13.28 -1.40
N LEU A 341 24.04 14.29 -0.57
CA LEU A 341 22.84 15.13 -0.80
C LEU A 341 22.96 15.89 -2.13
N ALA A 342 24.12 16.47 -2.43
CA ALA A 342 24.32 17.15 -3.72
C ALA A 342 24.16 16.20 -4.91
N ARG A 343 24.66 14.97 -4.81
CA ARG A 343 24.47 13.93 -5.82
C ARG A 343 23.02 13.53 -5.96
N PHE A 344 22.33 13.28 -4.84
CA PHE A 344 20.90 12.98 -4.82
C PHE A 344 20.09 14.05 -5.55
N LEU A 345 20.28 15.33 -5.21
CA LEU A 345 19.54 16.43 -5.83
C LEU A 345 19.86 16.62 -7.32
N GLY A 346 21.07 16.28 -7.75
CA GLY A 346 21.51 16.44 -9.14
C GLY A 346 21.27 15.24 -10.02
N GLU A 347 21.26 14.02 -9.48
CA GLU A 347 21.30 12.78 -10.25
C GLU A 347 20.21 11.76 -9.85
N GLY A 348 19.44 12.01 -8.80
CA GLY A 348 18.38 11.11 -8.29
C GLY A 348 18.93 10.11 -7.28
N PHE A 349 19.46 8.96 -7.68
CA PHE A 349 20.02 8.00 -6.74
C PHE A 349 21.43 8.37 -6.29
N ILE A 350 21.74 8.09 -5.01
CA ILE A 350 23.12 8.19 -4.50
C ILE A 350 23.95 7.00 -4.94
N TYR A 351 23.38 5.80 -4.84
CA TYR A 351 24.00 4.58 -5.30
C TYR A 351 23.62 4.29 -6.76
N GLN A 352 24.60 4.30 -7.65
CA GLN A 352 24.45 4.13 -9.09
C GLN A 352 25.46 3.11 -9.64
N GLY A 353 25.58 1.95 -8.96
CA GLY A 353 26.52 0.89 -9.25
C GLY A 353 27.72 0.84 -8.29
N GLN A 354 27.84 1.79 -7.36
CA GLN A 354 28.90 1.74 -6.34
C GLN A 354 28.57 0.69 -5.29
N ASN A 355 29.62 0.19 -4.64
CA ASN A 355 29.47 -0.71 -3.53
C ASN A 355 28.95 0.03 -2.27
N ASN A 356 27.96 -0.57 -1.61
CA ASN A 356 27.56 -0.20 -0.26
C ASN A 356 28.63 -0.65 0.76
N ARG A 357 28.45 -0.36 2.05
CA ARG A 357 29.39 -0.75 3.12
C ARG A 357 29.60 -2.28 3.25
N ARG A 358 28.66 -3.09 2.71
CA ARG A 358 28.77 -4.54 2.69
C ARG A 358 29.62 -5.06 1.52
N GLY A 359 30.07 -4.17 0.62
CA GLY A 359 30.80 -4.53 -0.59
C GLY A 359 29.92 -4.99 -1.74
N GLU A 360 28.59 -4.78 -1.66
CA GLU A 360 27.61 -5.14 -2.67
C GLU A 360 27.35 -3.96 -3.59
N ALA A 361 27.40 -4.18 -4.91
CA ALA A 361 27.03 -3.15 -5.88
C ALA A 361 25.53 -2.83 -5.79
N ARG A 362 25.18 -1.52 -5.67
CA ARG A 362 23.80 -1.07 -5.55
C ARG A 362 23.49 0.01 -6.57
N GLY A 363 22.32 -0.05 -7.17
CA GLY A 363 21.77 0.97 -8.03
C GLY A 363 22.23 0.92 -9.48
N GLU A 364 21.57 1.72 -10.29
CA GLU A 364 21.84 1.98 -11.69
C GLU A 364 22.01 3.48 -11.93
N PRO A 365 22.75 3.91 -12.97
CA PRO A 365 22.85 5.33 -13.32
C PRO A 365 21.46 5.96 -13.53
N SER A 366 21.19 7.06 -12.86
CA SER A 366 19.86 7.71 -12.84
C SER A 366 19.86 9.16 -13.30
N GLY A 367 21.01 9.79 -13.50
CA GLY A 367 21.10 11.20 -13.89
C GLY A 367 20.49 11.57 -15.25
N HIS A 368 20.03 10.58 -16.03
CA HIS A 368 19.29 10.78 -17.29
C HIS A 368 17.76 10.84 -17.10
N LEU A 369 17.28 10.47 -15.91
CA LEU A 369 15.85 10.48 -15.59
C LEU A 369 15.41 11.90 -15.19
N PRO A 370 14.16 12.30 -15.47
CA PRO A 370 13.63 13.53 -14.95
C PRO A 370 13.55 13.49 -13.41
N PRO A 371 13.75 14.61 -12.72
CA PRO A 371 13.65 14.65 -11.26
C PRO A 371 12.31 14.13 -10.70
N THR A 372 11.23 14.30 -11.45
CA THR A 372 9.89 13.80 -11.10
C THR A 372 9.80 12.27 -11.08
N SER A 373 10.81 11.54 -11.58
CA SER A 373 10.90 10.07 -11.40
C SER A 373 11.19 9.66 -9.96
N PHE A 374 11.43 10.61 -9.05
CA PHE A 374 11.77 10.33 -7.66
C PHE A 374 10.76 10.99 -6.72
N VAL A 375 10.23 10.20 -5.79
CA VAL A 375 9.41 10.70 -4.68
C VAL A 375 10.34 10.96 -3.49
N LEU A 376 10.38 12.20 -3.03
CA LEU A 376 11.17 12.62 -1.87
C LEU A 376 10.29 12.72 -0.64
N PHE A 377 10.77 12.22 0.48
CA PHE A 377 10.12 12.30 1.79
C PHE A 377 11.16 12.50 2.91
N LEU A 378 10.77 13.16 3.98
CA LEU A 378 11.58 13.26 5.22
C LEU A 378 11.26 12.10 6.16
N GLN A 379 10.03 11.61 6.16
CA GLN A 379 9.54 10.46 6.91
C GLN A 379 8.39 9.82 6.13
N ASN A 380 8.16 8.55 6.41
CA ASN A 380 6.95 7.81 6.06
C ASN A 380 6.65 6.83 7.20
N HIS A 381 5.73 5.88 6.99
CA HIS A 381 5.36 4.88 7.98
C HIS A 381 6.57 4.04 8.43
N ASP A 382 7.44 3.63 7.50
CA ASP A 382 8.58 2.73 7.78
C ASP A 382 9.65 3.37 8.66
N GLN A 383 10.16 4.54 8.26
CA GLN A 383 11.25 5.17 9.00
C GLN A 383 10.80 5.67 10.38
N THR A 384 9.51 6.00 10.53
CA THR A 384 8.96 6.39 11.82
C THR A 384 8.55 5.17 12.64
N GLY A 385 7.83 4.24 12.04
CA GLY A 385 7.19 3.14 12.76
C GLY A 385 8.13 2.01 13.16
N ASN A 386 9.24 1.84 12.47
CA ASN A 386 10.28 0.85 12.82
C ASN A 386 11.27 1.37 13.89
N ARG A 387 11.14 2.62 14.32
CA ARG A 387 11.90 3.13 15.48
C ARG A 387 11.34 2.51 16.77
N ALA A 388 12.22 2.26 17.73
CA ALA A 388 11.86 1.59 18.98
C ALA A 388 10.75 2.30 19.77
N PHE A 389 10.64 3.62 19.63
CA PHE A 389 9.63 4.46 20.30
C PHE A 389 8.77 5.25 19.30
N GLY A 390 8.88 5.00 18.01
CA GLY A 390 8.10 5.66 16.97
C GLY A 390 8.29 7.18 16.90
N GLU A 391 9.48 7.67 17.24
CA GLU A 391 9.76 9.11 17.30
C GLU A 391 9.74 9.72 15.92
N ARG A 392 9.08 10.86 15.81
CA ARG A 392 9.01 11.67 14.59
C ARG A 392 10.17 12.67 14.53
N LEU A 393 10.59 13.05 13.33
CA LEU A 393 11.69 13.99 13.09
C LEU A 393 11.55 15.30 13.87
N VAL A 394 10.34 15.82 14.06
CA VAL A 394 10.06 17.02 14.86
C VAL A 394 10.52 16.91 16.32
N SER A 395 10.75 15.68 16.81
CA SER A 395 11.26 15.40 18.15
C SER A 395 12.75 15.06 18.18
N LEU A 396 13.35 14.75 17.02
CA LEU A 396 14.73 14.30 16.88
C LEU A 396 15.66 15.41 16.36
N ALA A 397 15.18 16.20 15.42
CA ALA A 397 15.97 17.19 14.72
C ALA A 397 15.88 18.59 15.34
N ASP A 398 16.91 19.40 15.12
CA ASP A 398 16.85 20.83 15.38
C ASP A 398 15.74 21.49 14.54
N ALA A 399 15.00 22.41 15.12
CA ALA A 399 13.83 22.99 14.47
C ALA A 399 14.18 23.83 13.24
N ASP A 400 15.31 24.51 13.20
CA ASP A 400 15.73 25.33 12.07
C ASP A 400 16.29 24.44 10.95
N ALA A 401 17.02 23.37 11.31
CA ALA A 401 17.49 22.37 10.36
C ALA A 401 16.32 21.61 9.72
N LEU A 402 15.30 21.21 10.51
CA LEU A 402 14.11 20.55 9.99
C LEU A 402 13.33 21.47 9.04
N ARG A 403 13.23 22.78 9.37
CA ARG A 403 12.59 23.76 8.48
C ARG A 403 13.34 23.89 7.14
N ALA A 404 14.67 23.89 7.19
CA ALA A 404 15.48 23.91 5.97
C ALA A 404 15.29 22.63 5.12
N ALA A 405 15.25 21.45 5.76
CA ALA A 405 14.98 20.19 5.06
C ALA A 405 13.56 20.15 4.47
N THR A 406 12.55 20.66 5.20
CA THR A 406 11.18 20.80 4.67
C THR A 406 11.14 21.73 3.46
N ALA A 407 11.92 22.81 3.45
CA ALA A 407 12.03 23.67 2.26
C ALA A 407 12.69 22.93 1.09
N VAL A 408 13.70 22.10 1.33
CA VAL A 408 14.28 21.24 0.29
C VAL A 408 13.24 20.26 -0.26
N LEU A 409 12.49 19.60 0.64
CA LEU A 409 11.40 18.68 0.23
C LEU A 409 10.39 19.36 -0.71
N LEU A 410 9.90 20.55 -0.31
CA LEU A 410 8.79 21.21 -1.02
C LEU A 410 9.23 22.01 -2.26
N LEU A 411 10.50 22.42 -2.34
CA LEU A 411 11.02 23.28 -3.42
C LEU A 411 11.93 22.53 -4.40
N SER A 412 12.29 21.28 -4.11
CA SER A 412 13.02 20.45 -5.08
C SER A 412 12.11 20.08 -6.26
N PRO A 413 12.68 19.77 -7.44
CA PRO A 413 11.87 19.35 -8.59
C PRO A 413 11.38 17.89 -8.50
N MET A 414 11.65 17.20 -7.40
CA MET A 414 11.14 15.86 -7.10
C MET A 414 9.72 15.95 -6.56
N VAL A 415 8.95 14.87 -6.69
CA VAL A 415 7.59 14.81 -6.13
C VAL A 415 7.67 14.67 -4.61
N PRO A 416 7.11 15.60 -3.84
CA PRO A 416 7.16 15.52 -2.38
C PRO A 416 6.09 14.57 -1.84
N LEU A 417 6.46 13.80 -0.80
CA LEU A 417 5.54 13.04 0.03
C LEU A 417 5.62 13.54 1.47
N LEU A 418 4.47 13.80 2.04
CA LEU A 418 4.27 14.13 3.46
C LEU A 418 3.64 12.93 4.17
N PHE A 419 4.13 12.62 5.35
CA PHE A 419 3.53 11.59 6.20
C PHE A 419 2.50 12.21 7.14
N MET A 420 1.37 11.55 7.32
CA MET A 420 0.26 12.03 8.16
C MET A 420 0.73 12.62 9.50
N GLY A 421 0.31 13.87 9.76
CA GLY A 421 0.66 14.63 10.96
C GLY A 421 1.85 15.57 10.79
N GLU A 422 2.60 15.52 9.69
CA GLU A 422 3.69 16.47 9.44
C GLU A 422 3.15 17.88 9.26
N GLU A 423 2.01 18.04 8.61
CA GLU A 423 1.37 19.32 8.30
C GLU A 423 1.01 20.15 9.55
N TRP A 424 0.87 19.52 10.69
CA TRP A 424 0.62 20.20 11.97
C TRP A 424 1.68 19.92 13.04
N GLY A 425 2.81 19.29 12.68
CA GLY A 425 3.93 19.01 13.56
C GLY A 425 3.62 18.04 14.68
N ALA A 426 2.96 16.91 14.33
CA ALA A 426 2.63 15.84 15.26
C ALA A 426 3.87 15.36 16.00
N ARG A 427 3.77 15.26 17.34
CA ARG A 427 4.80 14.66 18.20
C ARG A 427 4.40 13.30 18.74
N GLN A 428 3.16 12.87 18.47
CA GLN A 428 2.67 11.56 18.85
C GLN A 428 3.47 10.49 18.09
N PRO A 429 4.00 9.49 18.81
CA PRO A 429 4.67 8.37 18.18
C PRO A 429 3.77 7.68 17.18
N PHE A 430 4.37 7.21 16.08
CA PHE A 430 3.75 6.23 15.21
C PHE A 430 4.55 4.95 15.32
N LEU A 431 3.90 3.88 15.83
CA LEU A 431 4.54 2.61 16.12
C LEU A 431 4.03 1.53 15.17
N PHE A 432 4.85 0.51 14.94
CA PHE A 432 4.35 -0.71 14.30
C PHE A 432 3.25 -1.34 15.15
N PHE A 433 2.16 -1.74 14.51
CA PHE A 433 1.07 -2.47 15.13
C PHE A 433 0.47 -3.51 14.18
N THR A 434 0.08 -4.64 14.73
CA THR A 434 -0.62 -5.71 14.05
C THR A 434 -1.50 -6.45 15.04
N SER A 435 -2.60 -7.04 14.58
CA SER A 435 -3.45 -7.97 15.33
C SER A 435 -3.29 -9.36 14.77
N HIS A 436 -3.24 -10.36 15.67
CA HIS A 436 -3.25 -11.77 15.31
C HIS A 436 -4.28 -12.50 16.15
N HIS A 437 -4.84 -13.59 15.65
CA HIS A 437 -5.74 -14.42 16.43
C HIS A 437 -5.02 -15.02 17.64
N ALA A 438 -5.73 -15.16 18.77
CA ALA A 438 -5.17 -15.54 20.08
C ALA A 438 -4.37 -16.86 20.12
N ASN A 439 -4.53 -17.71 19.11
CA ASN A 439 -3.85 -19.00 19.00
C ASN A 439 -2.58 -18.98 18.12
N TRP A 440 -2.19 -17.81 17.61
CA TRP A 440 -0.98 -17.69 16.81
C TRP A 440 0.25 -17.68 17.73
N PRO A 441 1.25 -18.55 17.53
CA PRO A 441 2.46 -18.53 18.37
C PRO A 441 3.21 -17.21 18.14
N MET A 442 3.64 -16.57 19.24
CA MET A 442 4.39 -15.29 19.29
C MET A 442 5.74 -15.29 18.53
N GLN A 443 5.89 -16.06 17.47
CA GLN A 443 7.11 -16.03 16.63
C GLN A 443 7.17 -14.78 15.75
N CYS A 444 6.03 -14.19 15.39
CA CYS A 444 5.98 -12.96 14.61
C CYS A 444 6.49 -11.72 15.33
N ALA A 445 6.31 -11.62 16.66
CA ALA A 445 6.91 -10.52 17.43
C ALA A 445 8.45 -10.52 17.41
N LYS A 446 9.06 -11.65 17.00
CA LYS A 446 10.51 -11.74 16.76
C LYS A 446 10.90 -11.44 15.32
N GLY A 447 10.02 -11.63 14.36
CA GLY A 447 10.25 -11.37 12.94
C GLY A 447 10.33 -9.86 12.64
N GLY A 448 9.39 -9.07 13.13
CA GLY A 448 9.43 -7.61 12.98
C GLY A 448 10.65 -6.95 13.65
N ALA A 449 11.24 -7.64 14.66
CA ALA A 449 12.48 -7.19 15.30
C ALA A 449 13.76 -7.73 14.65
N THR A 450 13.66 -8.71 13.72
CA THR A 450 14.84 -9.38 13.11
C THR A 450 15.02 -9.07 11.63
N SER A 451 14.02 -8.58 10.94
CA SER A 451 14.12 -8.20 9.53
C SER A 451 14.62 -6.77 9.31
N SER A 452 14.57 -5.91 10.32
CA SER A 452 15.24 -4.61 10.29
C SER A 452 16.39 -4.61 11.30
N PRO A 453 17.61 -4.19 10.94
CA PRO A 453 18.63 -3.93 11.94
C PRO A 453 18.07 -2.84 12.88
N SER A 454 17.89 -3.19 14.15
CA SER A 454 17.32 -2.30 15.17
C SER A 454 17.97 -0.91 15.10
N LEU A 455 17.18 0.11 14.81
CA LEU A 455 17.61 1.49 14.96
C LEU A 455 17.96 1.74 16.43
N PRO A 456 18.99 2.53 16.74
CA PRO A 456 19.48 2.70 18.10
C PRO A 456 18.41 3.31 19.00
N SER A 457 18.25 2.74 20.18
CA SER A 457 17.42 3.31 21.24
C SER A 457 18.12 4.53 21.84
N SER A 458 17.43 5.65 21.93
CA SER A 458 17.86 6.76 22.81
C SER A 458 18.08 6.28 24.25
N PRO A 459 19.03 6.85 25.02
CA PRO A 459 19.54 6.25 26.27
C PRO A 459 18.63 6.28 27.50
N THR A 460 17.33 6.60 27.35
CA THR A 460 16.39 6.60 28.49
C THR A 460 15.30 5.55 28.29
N LYS A 461 15.45 4.43 28.97
CA LYS A 461 14.57 3.26 28.93
C LYS A 461 13.39 3.40 29.91
N PRO A 462 12.13 3.42 29.46
CA PRO A 462 10.99 3.11 30.36
C PRO A 462 10.84 1.58 30.52
N PRO A 463 10.17 1.10 31.59
CA PRO A 463 10.03 -0.32 31.87
C PRO A 463 9.14 -1.00 30.84
N ALA A 464 9.54 -2.24 30.48
CA ALA A 464 8.87 -3.10 29.52
C ALA A 464 7.56 -3.66 30.12
N SER A 465 6.46 -2.93 30.00
CA SER A 465 5.12 -3.47 30.23
C SER A 465 4.06 -2.47 29.74
N ALA A 466 3.74 -2.51 28.50
CA ALA A 466 2.48 -2.20 27.81
C ALA A 466 2.80 -1.73 26.39
N SER A 467 2.44 -2.49 25.38
CA SER A 467 2.30 -1.96 24.05
C SER A 467 1.22 -0.87 24.10
N PRO A 468 1.53 0.38 23.75
CA PRO A 468 0.50 1.42 23.74
C PRO A 468 -0.55 1.06 22.69
N THR A 469 -1.81 1.12 23.07
CA THR A 469 -2.94 1.02 22.14
C THR A 469 -2.81 2.15 21.11
N PRO A 470 -2.92 1.87 19.79
CA PRO A 470 -2.88 2.92 18.77
C PRO A 470 -3.92 3.98 19.12
N THR A 471 -3.47 5.23 19.28
CA THR A 471 -4.38 6.33 19.59
C THR A 471 -4.99 6.79 18.28
N ARG A 472 -6.29 6.59 18.08
CA ARG A 472 -7.03 7.20 16.97
C ARG A 472 -6.84 8.71 17.01
N PHE A 473 -6.58 9.34 15.87
CA PHE A 473 -6.53 10.79 15.76
C PHE A 473 -7.94 11.36 16.02
N PRO A 474 -8.14 12.24 17.01
CA PRO A 474 -9.45 12.83 17.22
C PRO A 474 -9.78 13.82 16.09
N PRO A 475 -10.89 13.65 15.38
CA PRO A 475 -11.27 14.48 14.22
C PRO A 475 -11.32 15.99 14.52
N SER A 476 -11.67 16.34 15.76
CA SER A 476 -11.85 17.74 16.19
C SER A 476 -10.55 18.56 16.30
N LYS A 477 -9.36 17.93 16.30
CA LYS A 477 -8.10 18.69 16.50
C LYS A 477 -7.51 19.26 15.21
N ILE A 478 -7.78 18.64 14.06
CA ILE A 478 -7.33 19.16 12.77
C ILE A 478 -8.12 20.44 12.43
N ARG A 479 -9.45 20.37 12.52
CA ARG A 479 -10.34 21.52 12.22
C ARG A 479 -10.08 22.76 13.07
N ALA A 480 -9.78 22.58 14.38
CA ALA A 480 -9.57 23.72 15.29
C ALA A 480 -8.23 24.45 15.07
N ARG A 481 -7.28 23.84 14.32
CA ARG A 481 -5.96 24.43 14.11
C ARG A 481 -5.74 25.03 12.72
N ILE A 482 -6.42 24.52 11.69
CA ILE A 482 -6.34 25.06 10.32
C ILE A 482 -7.22 26.31 10.18
N SER A 483 -8.37 26.38 10.87
CA SER A 483 -9.28 27.53 10.82
C SER A 483 -8.93 28.70 11.73
N ALA A 484 -7.88 28.63 12.55
CA ALA A 484 -7.44 29.74 13.39
C ALA A 484 -6.44 30.63 12.64
N PRO A 485 -6.67 31.96 12.58
CA PRO A 485 -5.70 32.86 11.97
C PRO A 485 -4.34 32.73 12.70
N ALA A 486 -3.28 32.61 11.93
CA ALA A 486 -1.90 32.24 12.34
C ALA A 486 -1.27 33.12 13.45
N ARG A 487 -2.01 34.02 14.06
CA ARG A 487 -1.49 35.01 15.03
C ARG A 487 -1.49 34.56 16.49
N ASN A 488 -2.17 33.48 16.89
CA ASN A 488 -2.38 33.18 18.33
C ASN A 488 -2.20 31.72 18.78
N LEU A 489 -1.64 30.85 17.97
CA LEU A 489 -1.30 29.49 18.40
C LEU A 489 0.23 29.34 18.35
N GLY A 490 0.85 29.07 19.49
CA GLY A 490 2.30 28.78 19.62
C GLY A 490 2.69 27.53 18.82
N MET A 491 2.59 27.62 17.50
CA MET A 491 3.00 26.57 16.59
C MET A 491 4.51 26.63 16.37
N PRO A 492 5.20 25.49 16.28
CA PRO A 492 6.58 25.46 15.82
C PRO A 492 6.69 26.17 14.47
N ASN A 493 7.68 27.03 14.34
CA ASN A 493 7.89 27.89 13.16
C ASN A 493 7.96 27.15 11.80
N GLY A 494 8.15 25.80 11.79
CA GLY A 494 8.18 24.98 10.58
C GLY A 494 6.87 24.95 9.77
N MET A 495 5.73 25.09 10.42
CA MET A 495 4.43 25.02 9.74
C MET A 495 4.11 26.26 8.88
N ARG A 496 4.75 27.41 9.15
CA ARG A 496 4.64 28.60 8.29
C ARG A 496 5.27 28.41 6.91
N CYS A 497 6.21 27.48 6.79
CA CYS A 497 6.87 27.18 5.52
C CYS A 497 5.97 26.34 4.59
N ILE A 498 5.21 25.40 5.17
CA ILE A 498 4.30 24.52 4.40
C ILE A 498 3.09 25.31 3.86
N ALA A 499 2.56 26.25 4.68
CA ALA A 499 1.41 27.08 4.27
C ALA A 499 1.78 28.29 3.39
N SER A 500 3.07 28.60 3.20
CA SER A 500 3.54 29.78 2.45
C SER A 500 4.26 29.43 1.14
N CYS A 501 4.48 28.15 0.86
CA CYS A 501 4.99 27.60 -0.39
C CYS A 501 3.91 26.85 -1.14
#